data_b76167cb12f31551a4d71702e30fb5dd
#
_entry.id   b76167cb12f31551a4d71702e30fb5dd
#
_cell.length_a   1.000
_cell.length_b   1.000
_cell.length_c   1.000
_cell.angle_alpha   90.00
_cell.angle_beta   90.00
_cell.angle_gamma   90.00
#
_symmetry.space_group_name_H-M   'P 1'
#
loop_
_entity.id
_entity.type
_entity.pdbx_description
1 polymer ?
#
loop_
_entity_poly.entity_id
_entity_poly.type
_entity_poly.pdbx_seq_one_letter_code
_entity_poly.pdbx_strand_id
1 'polypeptide(L)'
;MPYNSEKRPYPPFHPKLQGCVAHDRRMSHALEDFYAAELHAVAAYTYRSLLCEPADRTLSDLFNAIAIEEIEHFRLLGELILALGGNPTLRTRVQVEPFPLCHGDRACTEREAHCMIEDAIREEKALVDCYETLMSRTEDRVVRSVFSHLIADEQAHVGSLIKFQTKG
;
A
#
# COMPACT_ATOMS: atom_id res chain seq x y z
N MET A 1 3.54 -21.30 -11.33
CA MET A 1 2.40 -21.95 -10.67
C MET A 1 1.21 -21.06 -10.87
N PRO A 2 0.02 -21.56 -11.23
CA PRO A 2 -1.13 -20.69 -11.32
C PRO A 2 -1.39 -20.08 -9.94
N TYR A 3 -1.61 -18.79 -9.92
CA TYR A 3 -2.06 -18.03 -8.74
C TYR A 3 -3.27 -18.78 -8.14
N ASN A 4 -3.07 -19.39 -6.98
CA ASN A 4 -4.15 -20.03 -6.27
C ASN A 4 -5.00 -18.92 -5.65
N SER A 5 -6.06 -18.54 -6.36
CA SER A 5 -7.13 -17.68 -5.86
C SER A 5 -7.99 -18.40 -4.82
N GLU A 6 -7.38 -19.20 -3.94
CA GLU A 6 -8.05 -19.50 -2.69
C GLU A 6 -8.26 -18.13 -2.05
N LYS A 7 -9.48 -17.64 -2.31
CA LYS A 7 -10.07 -16.48 -1.70
C LYS A 7 -9.65 -16.47 -0.23
N ARG A 8 -8.60 -15.71 0.09
CA ARG A 8 -8.59 -15.13 1.43
C ARG A 8 -9.91 -14.40 1.47
N PRO A 9 -10.86 -14.83 2.35
CA PRO A 9 -12.06 -14.04 2.50
C PRO A 9 -11.52 -12.64 2.78
N TYR A 10 -11.94 -11.66 1.99
CA TYR A 10 -11.75 -10.25 2.34
C TYR A 10 -11.90 -10.16 3.85
N PRO A 11 -10.92 -9.64 4.61
CA PRO A 11 -11.08 -9.56 6.05
C PRO A 11 -12.49 -9.01 6.26
N PRO A 12 -13.36 -9.74 6.99
CA PRO A 12 -14.74 -9.36 7.05
C PRO A 12 -14.72 -7.92 7.46
N PHE A 13 -15.38 -7.08 6.68
CA PHE A 13 -15.72 -5.69 6.99
C PHE A 13 -15.51 -5.48 8.48
N HIS A 14 -14.49 -4.77 8.92
CA HIS A 14 -14.07 -4.82 10.33
C HIS A 14 -15.28 -4.39 11.16
N PRO A 15 -16.05 -5.29 11.79
CA PRO A 15 -17.29 -4.94 12.48
C PRO A 15 -17.07 -3.93 13.60
N LYS A 16 -15.81 -3.63 13.90
CA LYS A 16 -15.36 -2.65 14.88
C LYS A 16 -15.35 -1.20 14.39
N LEU A 17 -15.38 -0.94 13.08
CA LEU A 17 -15.59 0.43 12.57
C LEU A 17 -17.07 0.83 12.63
N GLN A 18 -17.98 -0.14 12.78
CA GLN A 18 -19.39 0.13 12.94
C GLN A 18 -19.71 0.61 14.37
N GLY A 19 -19.49 1.88 14.63
CA GLY A 19 -20.30 2.52 15.67
C GLY A 19 -19.62 3.11 16.90
N CYS A 20 -18.29 3.14 17.05
CA CYS A 20 -17.68 3.64 18.28
C CYS A 20 -16.40 4.48 18.10
N VAL A 21 -16.18 5.07 16.94
CA VAL A 21 -15.10 6.05 16.78
C VAL A 21 -15.63 7.43 17.09
N ALA A 22 -15.05 8.10 18.07
CA ALA A 22 -15.36 9.50 18.33
C ALA A 22 -14.97 10.36 17.13
N HIS A 23 -15.84 11.31 16.76
CA HIS A 23 -15.50 12.22 15.66
C HIS A 23 -14.22 12.99 15.99
N ASP A 24 -13.19 12.79 15.19
CA ASP A 24 -11.91 13.49 15.26
C ASP A 24 -11.53 14.07 13.89
N ARG A 25 -11.89 15.32 13.69
CA ARG A 25 -11.60 16.02 12.43
C ARG A 25 -10.11 16.23 12.18
N ARG A 26 -9.29 16.30 13.23
CA ARG A 26 -7.83 16.46 13.08
C ARG A 26 -7.21 15.16 12.56
N MET A 27 -7.60 14.05 13.16
CA MET A 27 -7.18 12.72 12.71
C MET A 27 -7.70 12.45 11.30
N SER A 28 -8.98 12.70 11.03
CA SER A 28 -9.57 12.54 9.70
C SER A 28 -8.82 13.33 8.63
N HIS A 29 -8.46 14.58 8.92
CA HIS A 29 -7.70 15.41 7.97
C HIS A 29 -6.26 14.91 7.78
N ALA A 30 -5.61 14.43 8.85
CA ALA A 30 -4.29 13.83 8.75
C ALA A 30 -4.29 12.55 7.88
N LEU A 31 -5.39 11.83 7.82
CA LEU A 31 -5.54 10.62 7.01
C LEU A 31 -5.75 10.89 5.51
N GLU A 32 -6.13 12.09 5.10
CA GLU A 32 -6.37 12.41 3.68
C GLU A 32 -5.12 12.22 2.82
N ASP A 33 -3.94 12.57 3.33
CA ASP A 33 -2.67 12.40 2.62
C ASP A 33 -2.29 10.91 2.50
N PHE A 34 -2.54 10.13 3.53
CA PHE A 34 -2.30 8.68 3.52
C PHE A 34 -3.28 7.94 2.61
N TYR A 35 -4.53 8.36 2.62
CA TYR A 35 -5.53 7.86 1.67
C TYR A 35 -5.11 8.07 0.21
N ALA A 36 -4.51 9.22 -0.09
CA ALA A 36 -3.94 9.48 -1.41
C ALA A 36 -2.67 8.67 -1.66
N ALA A 37 -1.84 8.43 -0.64
CA ALA A 37 -0.63 7.63 -0.73
C ALA A 37 -0.92 6.16 -1.05
N GLU A 38 -1.96 5.56 -0.44
CA GLU A 38 -2.38 4.20 -0.78
C GLU A 38 -2.82 4.07 -2.24
N LEU A 39 -3.61 5.03 -2.73
CA LEU A 39 -3.98 5.02 -4.14
C LEU A 39 -2.77 5.19 -5.06
N HIS A 40 -1.76 5.98 -4.63
CA HIS A 40 -0.49 6.08 -5.33
C HIS A 40 0.24 4.73 -5.34
N ALA A 41 0.30 4.02 -4.21
CA ALA A 41 0.90 2.70 -4.10
C ALA A 41 0.23 1.68 -5.05
N VAL A 42 -1.11 1.64 -5.09
CA VAL A 42 -1.86 0.83 -6.06
C VAL A 42 -1.38 1.09 -7.51
N ALA A 43 -1.29 2.37 -7.89
CA ALA A 43 -0.88 2.74 -9.24
C ALA A 43 0.60 2.42 -9.51
N ALA A 44 1.49 2.71 -8.55
CA ALA A 44 2.91 2.47 -8.64
C ALA A 44 3.25 0.97 -8.75
N TYR A 45 2.65 0.14 -7.91
CA TYR A 45 2.84 -1.31 -7.97
C TYR A 45 2.26 -1.94 -9.22
N THR A 46 1.09 -1.49 -9.67
CA THR A 46 0.53 -1.93 -10.95
C THR A 46 1.48 -1.56 -12.10
N TYR A 47 2.02 -0.36 -12.11
CA TYR A 47 2.97 0.09 -13.11
C TYR A 47 4.26 -0.74 -13.10
N ARG A 48 4.86 -0.97 -11.91
CA ARG A 48 6.06 -1.83 -11.74
C ARG A 48 5.80 -3.25 -12.23
N SER A 49 4.63 -3.83 -11.92
CA SER A 49 4.22 -5.15 -12.38
C SER A 49 4.23 -5.23 -13.91
N LEU A 50 3.60 -4.26 -14.59
CA LEU A 50 3.54 -4.21 -16.06
C LEU A 50 4.93 -4.09 -16.70
N LEU A 51 5.84 -3.32 -16.11
CA LEU A 51 7.21 -3.17 -16.62
C LEU A 51 8.03 -4.45 -16.46
N CYS A 52 7.81 -5.20 -15.39
CA CYS A 52 8.57 -6.43 -15.10
C CYS A 52 8.02 -7.66 -15.84
N GLU A 53 6.73 -7.69 -16.21
CA GLU A 53 6.06 -8.86 -16.78
C GLU A 53 6.84 -9.51 -17.95
N PRO A 54 7.39 -8.77 -18.91
CA PRO A 54 8.11 -9.38 -20.02
C PRO A 54 9.47 -10.00 -19.68
N ALA A 55 10.09 -9.59 -18.56
CA ALA A 55 11.42 -10.01 -18.15
C ALA A 55 11.41 -10.96 -16.96
N ASP A 56 10.61 -10.68 -15.96
CA ASP A 56 10.50 -11.43 -14.70
C ASP A 56 9.06 -11.50 -14.24
N ARG A 57 8.38 -12.57 -14.64
CA ARG A 57 7.00 -12.80 -14.26
C ARG A 57 6.82 -13.01 -12.76
N THR A 58 7.82 -13.54 -12.06
CA THR A 58 7.72 -13.77 -10.62
C THR A 58 7.75 -12.45 -9.86
N LEU A 59 8.56 -11.49 -10.28
CA LEU A 59 8.58 -10.14 -9.75
C LEU A 59 7.31 -9.38 -10.10
N SER A 60 6.83 -9.52 -11.34
CA SER A 60 5.56 -8.95 -11.77
C SER A 60 4.40 -9.44 -10.91
N ASP A 61 4.31 -10.76 -10.67
CA ASP A 61 3.29 -11.36 -9.81
C ASP A 61 3.39 -10.85 -8.36
N LEU A 62 4.59 -10.63 -7.83
CA LEU A 62 4.81 -10.04 -6.50
C LEU A 62 4.27 -8.61 -6.44
N PHE A 63 4.67 -7.74 -7.37
CA PHE A 63 4.18 -6.36 -7.42
C PHE A 63 2.66 -6.29 -7.59
N ASN A 64 2.10 -7.16 -8.42
CA ASN A 64 0.65 -7.21 -8.60
C ASN A 64 -0.07 -7.69 -7.33
N ALA A 65 0.50 -8.63 -6.58
CA ALA A 65 -0.07 -9.07 -5.31
C ALA A 65 -0.09 -7.94 -4.28
N ILE A 66 0.98 -7.16 -4.16
CA ILE A 66 1.04 -5.99 -3.29
C ILE A 66 0.00 -4.95 -3.76
N ALA A 67 -0.08 -4.62 -5.05
CA ALA A 67 -1.07 -3.68 -5.57
C ALA A 67 -2.51 -4.03 -5.18
N ILE A 68 -2.84 -5.32 -5.11
CA ILE A 68 -4.17 -5.79 -4.67
C ILE A 68 -4.38 -5.55 -3.17
N GLU A 69 -3.35 -5.72 -2.35
CA GLU A 69 -3.41 -5.45 -0.90
C GLU A 69 -3.54 -3.94 -0.64
N GLU A 70 -2.86 -3.09 -1.42
CA GLU A 70 -2.98 -1.62 -1.33
C GLU A 70 -4.40 -1.10 -1.63
N ILE A 71 -5.17 -1.78 -2.48
CA ILE A 71 -6.59 -1.45 -2.68
C ILE A 71 -7.38 -1.60 -1.38
N GLU A 72 -7.05 -2.63 -0.57
CA GLU A 72 -7.71 -2.82 0.73
C GLU A 72 -7.28 -1.77 1.76
N HIS A 73 -6.00 -1.37 1.77
CA HIS A 73 -5.51 -0.27 2.61
C HIS A 73 -6.21 1.04 2.26
N PHE A 74 -6.26 1.37 0.98
CA PHE A 74 -6.99 2.54 0.47
C PHE A 74 -8.45 2.53 0.93
N ARG A 75 -9.16 1.40 0.80
CA ARG A 75 -10.55 1.26 1.23
C ARG A 75 -10.68 1.40 2.75
N LEU A 76 -9.80 0.75 3.53
CA LEU A 76 -9.83 0.77 4.99
C LEU A 76 -9.61 2.18 5.54
N LEU A 77 -8.68 2.94 4.97
CA LEU A 77 -8.48 4.35 5.33
C LEU A 77 -9.68 5.22 4.98
N GLY A 78 -10.31 4.99 3.83
CA GLY A 78 -11.54 5.69 3.46
C GLY A 78 -12.68 5.44 4.45
N GLU A 79 -12.86 4.21 4.89
CA GLU A 79 -13.83 3.84 5.93
C GLU A 79 -13.50 4.50 7.28
N LEU A 80 -12.22 4.53 7.66
CA LEU A 80 -11.79 5.20 8.89
C LEU A 80 -12.03 6.71 8.85
N ILE A 81 -11.74 7.37 7.73
CA ILE A 81 -12.04 8.80 7.53
C ILE A 81 -13.53 9.08 7.73
N LEU A 82 -14.42 8.25 7.15
CA LEU A 82 -15.87 8.36 7.34
C LEU A 82 -16.27 8.17 8.80
N ALA A 83 -15.72 7.15 9.46
CA ALA A 83 -16.00 6.88 10.87
C ALA A 83 -15.59 8.04 11.80
N LEU A 84 -14.50 8.74 11.46
CA LEU A 84 -14.03 9.94 12.16
C LEU A 84 -14.84 11.21 11.83
N GLY A 85 -15.85 11.10 10.96
CA GLY A 85 -16.72 12.22 10.54
C GLY A 85 -16.14 13.09 9.44
N GLY A 86 -15.16 12.58 8.72
CA GLY A 86 -14.57 13.22 7.53
C GLY A 86 -15.23 12.79 6.22
N ASN A 87 -14.63 13.19 5.10
CA ASN A 87 -15.05 12.83 3.76
C ASN A 87 -13.82 12.33 2.96
N PRO A 88 -13.75 11.05 2.57
CA PRO A 88 -12.59 10.46 1.90
C PRO A 88 -12.52 10.90 0.43
N THR A 89 -12.27 12.18 0.20
CA THR A 89 -12.07 12.75 -1.12
C THR A 89 -10.58 12.89 -1.42
N LEU A 90 -10.20 12.55 -2.64
CA LEU A 90 -8.85 12.83 -3.11
C LEU A 90 -8.71 14.31 -3.44
N ARG A 91 -7.96 15.03 -2.60
CA ARG A 91 -7.68 16.46 -2.80
C ARG A 91 -6.40 16.70 -3.58
N THR A 92 -5.49 15.72 -3.53
CA THR A 92 -4.23 15.75 -4.28
C THR A 92 -4.33 14.90 -5.54
N ARG A 93 -3.59 15.30 -6.56
CA ARG A 93 -3.47 14.52 -7.80
C ARG A 93 -2.55 13.32 -7.50
N VAL A 94 -3.06 12.12 -7.69
CA VAL A 94 -2.22 10.91 -7.69
C VAL A 94 -1.43 10.88 -8.99
N GLN A 95 -0.13 10.82 -8.91
CA GLN A 95 0.77 10.81 -10.05
C GLN A 95 1.89 9.79 -9.79
N VAL A 96 2.10 8.88 -10.72
CA VAL A 96 3.23 7.95 -10.73
C VAL A 96 4.27 8.49 -11.71
N GLU A 97 5.47 8.75 -11.21
CA GLU A 97 6.58 9.18 -12.06
C GLU A 97 7.03 8.02 -12.96
N PRO A 98 7.26 8.28 -14.25
CA PRO A 98 7.75 7.25 -15.15
C PRO A 98 9.12 6.74 -14.70
N PHE A 99 9.26 5.43 -14.58
CA PHE A 99 10.58 4.84 -14.36
C PHE A 99 11.44 5.04 -15.62
N PRO A 100 12.68 5.54 -15.52
CA PRO A 100 13.53 5.81 -16.66
C PRO A 100 14.03 4.50 -17.28
N LEU A 101 13.24 3.90 -18.16
CA LEU A 101 13.66 2.75 -18.92
C LEU A 101 14.74 3.17 -19.93
N CYS A 102 15.89 2.52 -19.90
CA CYS A 102 17.04 2.86 -20.73
C CYS A 102 16.80 2.65 -22.24
N HIS A 103 15.78 1.89 -22.62
CA HIS A 103 15.50 1.58 -24.02
C HIS A 103 14.00 1.30 -24.26
N GLY A 104 13.26 2.27 -24.72
CA GLY A 104 11.94 2.19 -25.37
C GLY A 104 11.14 0.90 -25.14
N ASP A 105 10.91 0.11 -26.12
CA ASP A 105 10.01 -1.05 -26.13
C ASP A 105 10.57 -2.34 -25.48
N ARG A 106 11.55 -2.24 -24.59
CA ARG A 106 12.14 -3.43 -23.95
C ARG A 106 11.60 -3.66 -22.55
N ALA A 107 11.56 -4.93 -22.17
CA ALA A 107 11.39 -5.37 -20.80
C ALA A 107 12.43 -4.72 -19.87
N CYS A 108 12.07 -4.49 -18.60
CA CYS A 108 13.02 -3.96 -17.63
C CYS A 108 14.25 -4.87 -17.51
N THR A 109 15.41 -4.26 -17.34
CA THR A 109 16.66 -4.97 -17.05
C THR A 109 16.69 -5.41 -15.58
N GLU A 110 17.53 -6.39 -15.24
CA GLU A 110 17.77 -6.83 -13.86
C GLU A 110 18.15 -5.65 -12.94
N ARG A 111 18.98 -4.72 -13.41
CA ARG A 111 19.35 -3.51 -12.66
C ARG A 111 18.14 -2.61 -12.41
N GLU A 112 17.30 -2.40 -13.41
CA GLU A 112 16.08 -1.59 -13.27
C GLU A 112 15.09 -2.25 -12.30
N ALA A 113 14.92 -3.57 -12.39
CA ALA A 113 14.11 -4.35 -11.44
C ALA A 113 14.63 -4.20 -10.01
N HIS A 114 15.95 -4.27 -9.81
CA HIS A 114 16.57 -4.05 -8.50
C HIS A 114 16.29 -2.64 -7.94
N CYS A 115 16.44 -1.60 -8.76
CA CYS A 115 16.10 -0.24 -8.37
C CYS A 115 14.62 -0.09 -8.00
N MET A 116 13.69 -0.71 -8.76
CA MET A 116 12.26 -0.68 -8.44
C MET A 116 11.96 -1.33 -7.08
N ILE A 117 12.65 -2.43 -6.73
CA ILE A 117 12.51 -3.10 -5.44
C ILE A 117 13.05 -2.20 -4.31
N GLU A 118 14.21 -1.57 -4.49
CA GLU A 118 14.79 -0.66 -3.48
C GLU A 118 13.88 0.55 -3.22
N ASP A 119 13.34 1.14 -4.29
CA ASP A 119 12.39 2.24 -4.18
C ASP A 119 11.12 1.82 -3.43
N ALA A 120 10.57 0.65 -3.79
CA ALA A 120 9.40 0.09 -3.12
C ALA A 120 9.67 -0.13 -1.61
N ILE A 121 10.78 -0.77 -1.24
CA ILE A 121 11.16 -0.99 0.17
C ILE A 121 11.26 0.34 0.93
N ARG A 122 11.77 1.39 0.30
CA ARG A 122 11.89 2.71 0.92
C ARG A 122 10.53 3.36 1.15
N GLU A 123 9.63 3.24 0.17
CA GLU A 123 8.27 3.77 0.23
C GLU A 123 7.47 3.09 1.34
N GLU A 124 7.48 1.76 1.42
CA GLU A 124 6.80 0.98 2.47
C GLU A 124 7.31 1.33 3.87
N LYS A 125 8.63 1.41 4.05
CA LYS A 125 9.20 1.80 5.35
C LYS A 125 8.78 3.20 5.78
N ALA A 126 8.69 4.13 4.85
CA ALA A 126 8.20 5.47 5.13
C ALA A 126 6.72 5.47 5.56
N LEU A 127 5.88 4.62 4.96
CA LEU A 127 4.48 4.45 5.40
C LEU A 127 4.40 3.86 6.81
N VAL A 128 5.19 2.83 7.13
CA VAL A 128 5.29 2.27 8.50
C VAL A 128 5.59 3.36 9.52
N ASP A 129 6.66 4.15 9.30
CA ASP A 129 7.07 5.23 10.22
C ASP A 129 5.95 6.26 10.40
N CYS A 130 5.24 6.56 9.33
CA CYS A 130 4.13 7.50 9.34
C CYS A 130 2.93 6.95 10.13
N TYR A 131 2.53 5.70 9.90
CA TYR A 131 1.43 5.06 10.62
C TYR A 131 1.75 4.90 12.12
N GLU A 132 2.97 4.55 12.49
CA GLU A 132 3.43 4.53 13.87
C GLU A 132 3.31 5.92 14.53
N THR A 133 3.69 6.96 13.80
CA THR A 133 3.55 8.36 14.26
C THR A 133 2.09 8.74 14.48
N LEU A 134 1.18 8.39 13.58
CA LEU A 134 -0.25 8.65 13.73
C LEU A 134 -0.86 7.83 14.87
N MET A 135 -0.48 6.57 14.98
CA MET A 135 -0.94 5.68 16.05
C MET A 135 -0.56 6.22 17.43
N SER A 136 0.60 6.88 17.56
CA SER A 136 1.05 7.49 18.82
C SER A 136 0.21 8.71 19.25
N ARG A 137 -0.55 9.30 18.32
CA ARG A 137 -1.36 10.52 18.56
C ARG A 137 -2.79 10.25 18.96
N THR A 138 -3.20 8.99 19.05
CA THR A 138 -4.57 8.61 19.39
C THR A 138 -4.60 7.55 20.48
N GLU A 139 -5.58 7.65 21.36
CA GLU A 139 -5.93 6.62 22.34
C GLU A 139 -7.16 5.81 21.93
N ASP A 140 -7.78 6.14 20.81
CA ASP A 140 -8.91 5.38 20.28
C ASP A 140 -8.46 3.98 19.86
N ARG A 141 -9.07 2.97 20.49
CA ARG A 141 -8.67 1.56 20.30
C ARG A 141 -8.95 1.06 18.87
N VAL A 142 -9.99 1.58 18.23
CA VAL A 142 -10.36 1.19 16.87
C VAL A 142 -9.35 1.77 15.89
N VAL A 143 -9.05 3.06 16.02
CA VAL A 143 -8.03 3.75 15.20
C VAL A 143 -6.67 3.07 15.36
N ARG A 144 -6.24 2.79 16.59
CA ARG A 144 -4.98 2.06 16.86
C ARG A 144 -4.97 0.67 16.25
N SER A 145 -6.10 -0.04 16.28
CA SER A 145 -6.21 -1.39 15.68
C SER A 145 -6.06 -1.34 14.16
N VAL A 146 -6.62 -0.32 13.50
CA VAL A 146 -6.45 -0.10 12.06
C VAL A 146 -4.99 0.17 11.73
N PHE A 147 -4.33 1.09 12.42
CA PHE A 147 -2.90 1.36 12.18
C PHE A 147 -2.02 0.15 12.45
N SER A 148 -2.30 -0.63 13.49
CA SER A 148 -1.53 -1.86 13.77
C SER A 148 -1.67 -2.89 12.65
N HIS A 149 -2.83 -2.94 11.99
CA HIS A 149 -3.05 -3.82 10.85
C HIS A 149 -2.27 -3.33 9.62
N LEU A 150 -2.42 -2.06 9.25
CA LEU A 150 -1.68 -1.46 8.15
C LEU A 150 -0.16 -1.64 8.34
N ILE A 151 0.38 -1.29 9.51
CA ILE A 151 1.80 -1.46 9.83
C ILE A 151 2.27 -2.91 9.62
N ALA A 152 1.47 -3.89 10.04
CA ALA A 152 1.82 -5.30 9.89
C ALA A 152 1.87 -5.73 8.42
N ASP A 153 0.94 -5.22 7.60
CA ASP A 153 0.89 -5.54 6.18
C ASP A 153 2.04 -4.86 5.42
N GLU A 154 2.34 -3.57 5.69
CA GLU A 154 3.49 -2.88 5.08
C GLU A 154 4.82 -3.55 5.45
N GLN A 155 4.97 -4.00 6.69
CA GLN A 155 6.14 -4.78 7.11
C GLN A 155 6.23 -6.12 6.38
N ALA A 156 5.11 -6.76 6.05
CA ALA A 156 5.07 -7.98 5.26
C ALA A 156 5.44 -7.72 3.79
N HIS A 157 5.00 -6.58 3.22
CA HIS A 157 5.44 -6.12 1.90
C HIS A 157 6.96 -5.95 1.84
N VAL A 158 7.53 -5.20 2.80
CA VAL A 158 9.00 -5.03 2.94
C VAL A 158 9.70 -6.39 3.01
N GLY A 159 9.19 -7.31 3.85
CA GLY A 159 9.77 -8.64 4.01
C GLY A 159 9.76 -9.46 2.71
N SER A 160 8.68 -9.35 1.93
CA SER A 160 8.53 -10.04 0.65
C SER A 160 9.47 -9.49 -0.42
N LEU A 161 9.60 -8.17 -0.49
CA LEU A 161 10.51 -7.47 -1.41
C LEU A 161 11.98 -7.79 -1.10
N ILE A 162 12.40 -7.74 0.17
CA ILE A 162 13.77 -8.09 0.58
C ILE A 162 14.06 -9.57 0.26
N LYS A 163 13.13 -10.47 0.54
CA LYS A 163 13.28 -11.89 0.24
C LYS A 163 13.41 -12.15 -1.26
N PHE A 164 12.75 -11.37 -2.09
CA PHE A 164 12.90 -11.46 -3.53
C PHE A 164 14.28 -10.97 -3.96
N GLN A 165 14.72 -9.81 -3.48
CA GLN A 165 16.02 -9.20 -3.77
C GLN A 165 17.21 -10.11 -3.43
N THR A 166 17.12 -10.90 -2.35
CA THR A 166 18.21 -11.79 -1.89
C THR A 166 18.26 -13.14 -2.60
N LYS A 167 17.29 -13.47 -3.44
CA LYS A 167 17.23 -14.74 -4.18
C LYS A 167 17.77 -14.66 -5.62
N GLY A 168 17.90 -13.47 -6.15
CA GLY A 168 18.48 -13.19 -7.46
C GLY A 168 19.95 -12.82 -7.32
#